data_e0a4915f673df9974465fc310d1ec19a
#
_entry.id   e0a4915f673df9974465fc310d1ec19a
#
_cell.length_a   1.000
_cell.length_b   1.000
_cell.length_c   1.000
_cell.angle_alpha   90.00
_cell.angle_beta   90.00
_cell.angle_gamma   90.00
#
_symmetry.space_group_name_H-M   'P 1'
#
loop_
_entity.id
_entity.type
_entity.pdbx_description
1 polymer ?
#
loop_
_entity_poly.entity_id
_entity_poly.type
_entity_poly.pdbx_seq_one_letter_code
_entity_poly.pdbx_strand_id
1 'polypeptide(L)'
;SMVFTQGYAGSRVCSPSRATIMTGKFTARHGVTNWIGEKFGEDWRSMGRHDKLLPADYVHNLPKEDITLAEALQENGYTTFFAGKWHLGDEGSYPEDHGFQFNIGGWDKGSPIGGYYSPFDNPKLENKYDGENLSIRLAKETNDFITMHRDSSFFAFLSFYAVHGPIETTQEKWNKYRQKAIVNGIANDGFTMEKKLPIRVTQDNPIYAGLVETMDDAIGLVLDNLKNLGLDEDTIIIFTSDNGGVSSGDAFSTSNLPYRGGKGYHWEGGIREPFLIYVPNQTSNGKTSEYPVTGADFYPTILDYANIELKPEQHQDGISLKSLINEGALLSERPLFWHYPHYGNQGGDPSSVIRKGDWK
;
A
#
# COMPACT_ATOMS: atom_id res chain seq x y z
N SER A 1 -3.64 5.08 -18.00
CA SER A 1 -3.06 3.94 -17.25
C SER A 1 -3.55 2.61 -17.80
N MET A 2 -2.73 1.60 -17.66
CA MET A 2 -3.13 0.20 -17.77
C MET A 2 -3.63 -0.28 -16.41
N VAL A 3 -4.80 -0.95 -16.38
CA VAL A 3 -5.41 -1.49 -15.16
C VAL A 3 -5.19 -3.00 -15.12
N PHE A 4 -4.60 -3.50 -14.05
CA PHE A 4 -4.47 -4.93 -13.84
C PHE A 4 -5.61 -5.43 -12.96
N THR A 5 -6.49 -6.25 -13.52
CA THR A 5 -7.67 -6.74 -12.79
C THR A 5 -7.32 -7.84 -11.78
N GLN A 6 -6.11 -8.39 -11.85
CA GLN A 6 -5.55 -9.38 -10.93
C GLN A 6 -4.26 -8.85 -10.29
N GLY A 7 -4.33 -7.63 -9.74
CA GLY A 7 -3.27 -7.03 -8.94
C GLY A 7 -3.30 -7.54 -7.50
N TYR A 8 -2.16 -7.95 -6.98
CA TYR A 8 -2.07 -8.54 -5.65
C TYR A 8 -1.06 -7.81 -4.76
N ALA A 9 -1.48 -7.50 -3.54
CA ALA A 9 -0.58 -7.10 -2.47
C ALA A 9 0.37 -8.24 -2.10
N GLY A 10 1.57 -7.92 -1.66
CA GLY A 10 2.56 -8.91 -1.24
C GLY A 10 2.17 -9.69 0.03
N SER A 11 1.24 -9.15 0.81
CA SER A 11 0.69 -9.79 2.00
C SER A 11 -0.71 -9.25 2.31
N ARG A 12 -1.36 -9.87 3.29
CA ARG A 12 -2.67 -9.47 3.82
C ARG A 12 -2.63 -8.35 4.86
N VAL A 13 -1.43 -7.81 5.17
CA VAL A 13 -1.21 -6.69 6.10
C VAL A 13 -0.04 -5.81 5.63
N CYS A 14 0.11 -4.65 6.27
CA CYS A 14 0.95 -3.52 5.83
C CYS A 14 2.44 -3.85 5.60
N SER A 15 3.21 -4.07 6.70
CA SER A 15 4.69 -4.13 6.63
C SER A 15 5.21 -5.19 5.65
N PRO A 16 4.68 -6.43 5.62
CA PRO A 16 5.16 -7.43 4.67
C PRO A 16 4.92 -7.03 3.20
N SER A 17 3.75 -6.44 2.89
CA SER A 17 3.47 -5.95 1.53
C SER A 17 4.39 -4.81 1.12
N ARG A 18 4.67 -3.91 2.06
CA ARG A 18 5.56 -2.76 1.83
C ARG A 18 7.01 -3.20 1.63
N ALA A 19 7.47 -4.18 2.42
CA ALA A 19 8.77 -4.81 2.23
C ALA A 19 8.86 -5.49 0.85
N THR A 20 7.80 -6.17 0.40
CA THR A 20 7.73 -6.77 -0.94
C THR A 20 7.91 -5.72 -2.04
N ILE A 21 7.29 -4.54 -1.92
CA ILE A 21 7.45 -3.43 -2.89
C ILE A 21 8.89 -2.91 -2.90
N MET A 22 9.49 -2.72 -1.72
CA MET A 22 10.85 -2.16 -1.61
C MET A 22 11.94 -3.12 -2.08
N THR A 23 11.73 -4.44 -1.93
CA THR A 23 12.78 -5.44 -2.14
C THR A 23 12.60 -6.30 -3.41
N GLY A 24 11.41 -6.35 -3.98
CA GLY A 24 11.08 -7.28 -5.06
C GLY A 24 11.03 -8.75 -4.63
N LYS A 25 10.92 -9.02 -3.33
CA LYS A 25 10.90 -10.37 -2.71
C LYS A 25 9.54 -10.67 -2.08
N PHE A 26 9.14 -11.94 -2.09
CA PHE A 26 7.98 -12.40 -1.31
C PHE A 26 8.30 -12.48 0.19
N THR A 27 7.26 -12.46 1.01
CA THR A 27 7.36 -12.37 2.48
C THR A 27 8.24 -13.43 3.13
N ALA A 28 8.25 -14.65 2.61
CA ALA A 28 9.09 -15.74 3.14
C ALA A 28 10.60 -15.51 2.90
N ARG A 29 10.99 -14.61 1.96
CA ARG A 29 12.38 -14.32 1.67
C ARG A 29 12.92 -13.16 2.50
N HIS A 30 12.20 -12.02 2.55
CA HIS A 30 12.65 -10.87 3.35
C HIS A 30 12.36 -11.03 4.85
N GLY A 31 11.56 -12.03 5.26
CA GLY A 31 11.33 -12.37 6.66
C GLY A 31 10.44 -11.42 7.46
N VAL A 32 10.06 -10.27 6.92
CA VAL A 32 9.04 -9.39 7.50
C VAL A 32 7.68 -10.02 7.25
N THR A 33 7.29 -10.99 8.06
CA THR A 33 6.09 -11.80 7.82
C THR A 33 4.85 -11.33 8.58
N ASN A 34 4.99 -10.33 9.48
CA ASN A 34 3.88 -9.67 10.18
C ASN A 34 4.00 -8.14 10.08
N TRP A 35 2.95 -7.42 10.49
CA TRP A 35 3.08 -5.97 10.66
C TRP A 35 4.01 -5.67 11.84
N ILE A 36 4.93 -4.74 11.64
CA ILE A 36 5.96 -4.40 12.61
C ILE A 36 5.32 -3.73 13.83
N GLY A 37 5.62 -4.29 15.01
CA GLY A 37 5.02 -3.89 16.29
C GLY A 37 4.03 -4.92 16.86
N GLU A 38 3.66 -5.97 16.11
CA GLU A 38 2.82 -7.04 16.64
C GLU A 38 3.60 -7.92 17.63
N LYS A 39 2.90 -8.40 18.65
CA LYS A 39 3.45 -9.33 19.63
C LYS A 39 3.59 -10.75 19.05
N PHE A 40 4.59 -11.48 19.50
CA PHE A 40 4.86 -12.86 19.08
C PHE A 40 5.29 -13.72 20.28
N GLY A 41 5.42 -15.03 20.09
CA GLY A 41 5.78 -15.96 21.15
C GLY A 41 4.87 -15.83 22.38
N GLU A 42 5.43 -15.93 23.56
CA GLU A 42 4.69 -15.84 24.83
C GLU A 42 4.07 -14.46 25.08
N ASP A 43 4.63 -13.38 24.53
CA ASP A 43 4.07 -12.03 24.65
C ASP A 43 2.67 -11.92 24.02
N TRP A 44 2.32 -12.81 23.08
CA TRP A 44 0.99 -12.91 22.51
C TRP A 44 -0.08 -13.22 23.58
N ARG A 45 0.28 -14.01 24.59
CA ARG A 45 -0.61 -14.36 25.71
C ARG A 45 -0.93 -13.16 26.60
N SER A 46 0.00 -12.22 26.72
CA SER A 46 -0.20 -11.01 27.53
C SER A 46 -1.33 -10.10 27.01
N MET A 47 -1.71 -10.25 25.72
CA MET A 47 -2.85 -9.55 25.13
C MET A 47 -4.20 -10.26 25.33
N GLY A 48 -4.27 -11.28 26.18
CA GLY A 48 -5.49 -12.08 26.39
C GLY A 48 -5.83 -12.99 25.20
N ARG A 49 -4.87 -13.24 24.29
CA ARG A 49 -5.04 -14.13 23.12
C ARG A 49 -4.63 -15.54 23.47
N HIS A 50 -5.58 -16.48 23.27
CA HIS A 50 -5.41 -17.89 23.63
C HIS A 50 -5.58 -18.81 22.41
N ASP A 51 -4.99 -18.40 21.29
CA ASP A 51 -4.96 -19.20 20.07
C ASP A 51 -4.17 -20.51 20.27
N LYS A 52 -4.44 -21.54 19.46
CA LYS A 52 -3.85 -22.88 19.62
C LYS A 52 -2.33 -22.91 19.47
N LEU A 53 -1.77 -22.02 18.65
CA LEU A 53 -0.34 -21.88 18.42
C LEU A 53 0.12 -20.53 18.91
N LEU A 54 1.40 -20.42 19.26
CA LEU A 54 2.05 -19.10 19.45
C LEU A 54 2.44 -18.57 18.08
N PRO A 55 2.26 -17.27 17.81
CA PRO A 55 2.80 -16.65 16.60
C PRO A 55 4.32 -16.81 16.54
N ALA A 56 4.81 -17.08 15.33
CA ALA A 56 6.24 -17.15 15.07
C ALA A 56 6.90 -15.78 15.30
N ASP A 57 8.19 -15.78 15.59
CA ASP A 57 9.02 -14.58 15.48
C ASP A 57 9.16 -14.18 14.00
N TYR A 58 9.51 -12.92 13.73
CA TYR A 58 9.65 -12.37 12.38
C TYR A 58 10.69 -11.25 12.37
N VAL A 59 11.10 -10.80 11.20
CA VAL A 59 12.05 -9.70 11.05
C VAL A 59 11.34 -8.37 11.34
N HIS A 60 11.84 -7.60 12.30
CA HIS A 60 11.20 -6.39 12.83
C HIS A 60 11.63 -5.08 12.14
N ASN A 61 12.63 -5.14 11.28
CA ASN A 61 13.11 -4.01 10.48
C ASN A 61 13.35 -4.49 9.05
N LEU A 62 13.24 -3.61 8.07
CA LEU A 62 13.63 -3.95 6.71
C LEU A 62 15.11 -4.37 6.70
N PRO A 63 15.46 -5.57 6.16
CA PRO A 63 16.84 -6.05 6.19
C PRO A 63 17.79 -5.08 5.48
N LYS A 64 18.89 -4.71 6.15
CA LYS A 64 19.89 -3.78 5.60
C LYS A 64 20.77 -4.38 4.52
N GLU A 65 20.80 -5.70 4.43
CA GLU A 65 21.46 -6.46 3.35
C GLU A 65 20.67 -6.44 2.04
N ASP A 66 19.38 -6.09 2.10
CA ASP A 66 18.55 -5.92 0.92
C ASP A 66 18.77 -4.53 0.31
N ILE A 67 19.08 -4.49 -0.98
CA ILE A 67 19.14 -3.24 -1.74
C ILE A 67 17.71 -2.87 -2.11
N THR A 68 17.19 -1.82 -1.50
CA THR A 68 15.84 -1.34 -1.80
C THR A 68 15.73 -0.73 -3.21
N LEU A 69 14.51 -0.60 -3.71
CA LEU A 69 14.24 0.10 -4.96
C LEU A 69 14.77 1.55 -4.92
N ALA A 70 14.63 2.22 -3.77
CA ALA A 70 15.11 3.59 -3.60
C ALA A 70 16.65 3.67 -3.66
N GLU A 71 17.35 2.75 -3.01
CA GLU A 71 18.82 2.67 -3.09
C GLU A 71 19.28 2.40 -4.53
N ALA A 72 18.63 1.45 -5.21
CA ALA A 72 18.98 1.13 -6.59
C ALA A 72 18.78 2.32 -7.55
N LEU A 73 17.75 3.12 -7.35
CA LEU A 73 17.49 4.34 -8.12
C LEU A 73 18.47 5.46 -7.75
N GLN A 74 18.72 5.65 -6.45
CA GLN A 74 19.67 6.66 -5.95
C GLN A 74 21.09 6.43 -6.49
N GLU A 75 21.57 5.17 -6.48
CA GLU A 75 22.85 4.79 -7.06
C GLU A 75 22.98 5.14 -8.55
N ASN A 76 21.84 5.27 -9.23
CA ASN A 76 21.76 5.60 -10.65
C ASN A 76 21.32 7.06 -10.92
N GLY A 77 21.51 7.94 -9.95
CA GLY A 77 21.36 9.40 -10.12
C GLY A 77 19.93 9.92 -9.97
N TYR A 78 18.99 9.12 -9.50
CA TYR A 78 17.66 9.61 -9.15
C TYR A 78 17.67 10.32 -7.80
N THR A 79 16.99 11.45 -7.72
CA THR A 79 16.67 12.06 -6.42
C THR A 79 15.47 11.36 -5.81
N THR A 80 15.59 10.85 -4.59
CA THR A 80 14.61 9.96 -3.97
C THR A 80 13.88 10.64 -2.81
N PHE A 81 12.55 10.57 -2.84
CA PHE A 81 11.66 11.21 -1.88
C PHE A 81 10.62 10.23 -1.34
N PHE A 82 10.41 10.27 -0.05
CA PHE A 82 9.38 9.53 0.66
C PHE A 82 8.45 10.47 1.43
N ALA A 83 7.14 10.25 1.33
CA ALA A 83 6.17 10.98 2.14
C ALA A 83 5.10 10.05 2.70
N GLY A 84 4.89 10.07 4.01
CA GLY A 84 3.80 9.38 4.70
C GLY A 84 4.20 8.11 5.43
N LYS A 85 3.38 7.06 5.33
CA LYS A 85 3.53 5.82 6.09
C LYS A 85 4.73 4.99 5.63
N TRP A 86 5.72 4.81 6.50
CA TRP A 86 6.83 3.88 6.29
C TRP A 86 6.51 2.48 6.83
N HIS A 87 6.48 2.31 8.14
CA HIS A 87 6.11 1.08 8.83
C HIS A 87 6.98 -0.14 8.44
N LEU A 88 8.27 0.09 8.19
CA LEU A 88 9.24 -0.96 7.83
C LEU A 88 10.43 -1.02 8.79
N GLY A 89 10.31 -0.43 9.97
CA GLY A 89 11.30 -0.48 11.02
C GLY A 89 11.25 0.73 11.93
N ASP A 90 12.09 0.70 12.97
CA ASP A 90 12.29 1.75 13.96
C ASP A 90 13.55 2.58 13.67
N GLU A 91 14.09 3.26 14.69
CA GLU A 91 15.29 4.08 14.56
C GLU A 91 16.47 3.29 13.96
N GLY A 92 17.06 3.84 12.91
CA GLY A 92 18.09 3.19 12.10
C GLY A 92 17.56 2.30 10.98
N SER A 93 16.23 2.30 10.75
CA SER A 93 15.58 1.66 9.60
C SER A 93 14.43 2.52 9.07
N TYR A 94 14.59 3.84 9.08
CA TYR A 94 13.66 4.79 8.46
C TYR A 94 13.93 4.94 6.95
N PRO A 95 13.08 5.66 6.20
CA PRO A 95 13.29 5.83 4.76
C PRO A 95 14.69 6.33 4.40
N GLU A 96 15.27 7.25 5.17
CA GLU A 96 16.60 7.79 4.98
C GLU A 96 17.73 6.74 5.14
N ASP A 97 17.47 5.67 5.87
CA ASP A 97 18.41 4.54 6.05
C ASP A 97 18.32 3.52 4.90
N HIS A 98 17.33 3.69 4.00
CA HIS A 98 16.99 2.79 2.91
C HIS A 98 16.88 3.51 1.55
N GLY A 99 17.74 4.51 1.32
CA GLY A 99 17.94 5.13 0.01
C GLY A 99 16.99 6.29 -0.33
N PHE A 100 16.17 6.79 0.61
CA PHE A 100 15.41 8.01 0.41
C PHE A 100 16.16 9.23 0.96
N GLN A 101 16.54 10.15 0.07
CA GLN A 101 17.25 11.38 0.44
C GLN A 101 16.38 12.37 1.20
N PHE A 102 15.07 12.33 0.95
CA PHE A 102 14.08 13.16 1.62
C PHE A 102 13.00 12.28 2.25
N ASN A 103 12.67 12.55 3.51
CA ASN A 103 11.64 11.82 4.26
C ASN A 103 10.70 12.81 4.96
N ILE A 104 9.43 12.77 4.63
CA ILE A 104 8.37 13.56 5.24
C ILE A 104 7.35 12.63 5.88
N GLY A 105 7.37 12.53 7.22
CA GLY A 105 6.40 11.75 7.98
C GLY A 105 6.61 10.22 7.99
N GLY A 106 7.69 9.72 7.37
CA GLY A 106 8.03 8.29 7.39
C GLY A 106 8.75 7.89 8.69
N TRP A 107 8.13 7.00 9.47
CA TRP A 107 8.63 6.50 10.75
C TRP A 107 8.06 5.11 11.09
N ASP A 108 8.24 4.64 12.32
CA ASP A 108 7.88 3.28 12.74
C ASP A 108 6.36 2.99 12.79
N LYS A 109 5.50 4.02 12.93
CA LYS A 109 4.07 3.78 13.10
C LYS A 109 3.34 3.50 11.78
N GLY A 110 2.46 2.49 11.84
CA GLY A 110 1.63 2.07 10.72
C GLY A 110 0.26 2.74 10.64
N SER A 111 -0.08 3.61 11.58
CA SER A 111 -1.33 4.37 11.64
C SER A 111 -1.04 5.85 11.84
N PRO A 112 -1.96 6.77 11.47
CA PRO A 112 -1.80 8.19 11.72
C PRO A 112 -2.04 8.48 13.21
N ILE A 113 -0.97 8.49 14.01
CA ILE A 113 -1.07 8.85 15.42
C ILE A 113 -1.48 10.32 15.53
N GLY A 114 -2.50 10.60 16.35
CA GLY A 114 -3.13 11.91 16.41
C GLY A 114 -4.26 12.12 15.40
N GLY A 115 -4.48 11.18 14.46
CA GLY A 115 -5.57 11.25 13.47
C GLY A 115 -5.17 11.88 12.13
N TYR A 116 -6.20 12.24 11.34
CA TYR A 116 -6.03 12.81 10.01
C TYR A 116 -6.04 14.33 9.97
N TYR A 117 -6.24 14.99 11.10
CA TYR A 117 -6.23 16.45 11.20
C TYR A 117 -5.25 16.89 12.27
N SER A 118 -4.40 17.86 11.93
CA SER A 118 -3.39 18.39 12.86
C SER A 118 -4.05 18.97 14.14
N PRO A 119 -3.31 18.88 15.27
CA PRO A 119 -1.89 18.55 15.39
C PRO A 119 -1.61 17.06 15.19
N PHE A 120 -0.63 16.77 14.31
CA PHE A 120 -0.16 15.40 14.07
C PHE A 120 0.83 14.99 15.16
N ASP A 121 0.68 13.79 15.70
CA ASP A 121 1.65 13.18 16.60
C ASP A 121 2.64 12.32 15.80
N ASN A 122 3.47 12.97 15.00
CA ASN A 122 4.47 12.35 14.13
C ASN A 122 5.78 13.16 14.20
N PRO A 123 6.88 12.59 14.73
CA PRO A 123 8.14 13.32 14.92
C PRO A 123 8.84 13.70 13.61
N LYS A 124 8.44 13.12 12.48
CA LYS A 124 8.98 13.40 11.15
C LYS A 124 8.06 14.32 10.33
N LEU A 125 7.03 14.92 10.95
CA LEU A 125 6.08 15.80 10.28
C LEU A 125 5.74 17.01 11.15
N GLU A 126 6.24 18.17 10.77
CA GLU A 126 5.95 19.44 11.45
C GLU A 126 4.49 19.84 11.27
N ASN A 127 3.85 20.32 12.34
CA ASN A 127 2.51 20.89 12.30
C ASN A 127 2.57 22.34 11.79
N LYS A 128 1.93 22.64 10.64
CA LYS A 128 1.93 23.99 10.07
C LYS A 128 0.80 24.87 10.61
N TYR A 129 -0.41 24.30 10.71
CA TYR A 129 -1.60 24.98 11.27
C TYR A 129 -2.64 23.95 11.74
N ASP A 130 -3.50 24.36 12.68
CA ASP A 130 -4.53 23.47 13.25
C ASP A 130 -5.60 23.09 12.20
N GLY A 131 -6.00 21.83 12.24
CA GLY A 131 -7.02 21.29 11.32
C GLY A 131 -6.50 20.99 9.90
N GLU A 132 -5.18 21.06 9.66
CA GLU A 132 -4.59 20.62 8.39
C GLU A 132 -4.83 19.13 8.16
N ASN A 133 -5.34 18.76 6.97
CA ASN A 133 -5.55 17.34 6.64
C ASN A 133 -4.25 16.66 6.22
N LEU A 134 -3.98 15.48 6.78
CA LEU A 134 -2.75 14.73 6.58
C LEU A 134 -2.53 14.32 5.11
N SER A 135 -3.55 13.80 4.43
CA SER A 135 -3.41 13.37 3.03
C SER A 135 -3.11 14.55 2.11
N ILE A 136 -3.80 15.66 2.30
CA ILE A 136 -3.55 16.92 1.56
C ILE A 136 -2.15 17.47 1.85
N ARG A 137 -1.73 17.39 3.12
CA ARG A 137 -0.37 17.83 3.52
C ARG A 137 0.71 17.02 2.80
N LEU A 138 0.62 15.70 2.80
CA LEU A 138 1.59 14.82 2.15
C LEU A 138 1.65 15.06 0.63
N ALA A 139 0.49 15.28 -0.01
CA ALA A 139 0.43 15.65 -1.43
C ALA A 139 1.11 16.99 -1.72
N LYS A 140 0.93 18.00 -0.87
CA LYS A 140 1.61 19.29 -1.00
C LYS A 140 3.12 19.16 -0.86
N GLU A 141 3.62 18.44 0.13
CA GLU A 141 5.06 18.18 0.30
C GLU A 141 5.64 17.44 -0.92
N THR A 142 4.88 16.50 -1.48
CA THR A 142 5.25 15.80 -2.71
C THR A 142 5.30 16.77 -3.90
N ASN A 143 4.36 17.69 -4.01
CA ASN A 143 4.33 18.70 -5.06
C ASN A 143 5.50 19.69 -4.95
N ASP A 144 5.84 20.10 -3.73
CA ASP A 144 6.99 20.98 -3.47
C ASP A 144 8.29 20.30 -3.90
N PHE A 145 8.44 18.99 -3.54
CA PHE A 145 9.58 18.19 -3.97
C PHE A 145 9.66 18.05 -5.50
N ILE A 146 8.57 17.67 -6.17
CA ILE A 146 8.52 17.52 -7.64
C ILE A 146 8.88 18.85 -8.33
N THR A 147 8.33 19.97 -7.84
CA THR A 147 8.59 21.30 -8.39
C THR A 147 10.05 21.68 -8.26
N MET A 148 10.67 21.40 -7.13
CA MET A 148 12.08 21.68 -6.86
C MET A 148 13.02 20.84 -7.73
N HIS A 149 12.64 19.60 -8.03
CA HIS A 149 13.46 18.64 -8.78
C HIS A 149 12.97 18.37 -10.21
N ARG A 150 12.14 19.26 -10.77
CA ARG A 150 11.50 19.10 -12.09
C ARG A 150 12.47 18.92 -13.26
N ASP A 151 13.69 19.42 -13.12
CA ASP A 151 14.72 19.40 -14.17
C ASP A 151 15.71 18.21 -13.99
N SER A 152 15.40 17.26 -13.09
CA SER A 152 16.22 16.08 -12.79
C SER A 152 15.37 14.83 -12.67
N SER A 153 15.99 13.65 -12.84
CA SER A 153 15.30 12.37 -12.59
C SER A 153 14.98 12.22 -11.10
N PHE A 154 13.75 11.90 -10.79
CA PHE A 154 13.30 11.70 -9.40
C PHE A 154 12.49 10.42 -9.22
N PHE A 155 12.48 9.93 -7.99
CA PHE A 155 11.60 8.88 -7.51
C PHE A 155 10.83 9.40 -6.28
N ALA A 156 9.55 9.66 -6.44
CA ALA A 156 8.66 10.10 -5.37
C ALA A 156 7.75 8.95 -4.93
N PHE A 157 7.89 8.49 -3.68
CA PHE A 157 7.04 7.47 -3.08
C PHE A 157 6.06 8.13 -2.10
N LEU A 158 4.89 8.50 -2.60
CA LEU A 158 3.81 9.06 -1.80
C LEU A 158 2.99 7.92 -1.19
N SER A 159 3.14 7.73 0.10
CA SER A 159 2.57 6.63 0.88
C SER A 159 1.54 7.14 1.88
N PHE A 160 0.29 7.26 1.45
CA PHE A 160 -0.76 7.74 2.34
C PHE A 160 -0.95 6.82 3.56
N TYR A 161 -1.25 7.43 4.72
CA TYR A 161 -1.84 6.70 5.84
C TYR A 161 -3.29 6.32 5.57
N ALA A 162 -4.01 7.13 4.77
CA ALA A 162 -5.37 6.82 4.32
C ALA A 162 -5.36 5.52 3.48
N VAL A 163 -6.29 4.63 3.75
CA VAL A 163 -7.49 4.81 4.57
C VAL A 163 -7.44 4.01 5.90
N HIS A 164 -6.28 3.97 6.55
CA HIS A 164 -6.07 3.24 7.82
C HIS A 164 -6.85 3.91 8.97
N GLY A 165 -7.25 3.13 9.97
CA GLY A 165 -7.83 3.69 11.20
C GLY A 165 -6.78 4.42 12.09
N PRO A 166 -7.23 5.38 12.93
CA PRO A 166 -8.61 5.83 13.07
C PRO A 166 -9.13 6.51 11.80
N ILE A 167 -10.38 6.22 11.40
CA ILE A 167 -10.97 6.86 10.22
C ILE A 167 -11.64 8.17 10.61
N GLU A 168 -11.38 9.21 9.82
CA GLU A 168 -11.91 10.56 10.06
C GLU A 168 -12.32 11.23 8.75
N THR A 169 -13.30 12.11 8.81
CA THR A 169 -13.72 12.95 7.68
C THR A 169 -14.42 14.23 8.17
N THR A 170 -14.64 15.18 7.28
CA THR A 170 -15.39 16.40 7.59
C THR A 170 -16.89 16.11 7.69
N GLN A 171 -17.61 16.97 8.43
CA GLN A 171 -19.07 16.88 8.53
C GLN A 171 -19.75 17.01 7.14
N GLU A 172 -19.18 17.81 6.25
CA GLU A 172 -19.67 17.99 4.89
C GLU A 172 -19.63 16.67 4.11
N LYS A 173 -18.45 16.01 4.05
CA LYS A 173 -18.27 14.72 3.36
C LYS A 173 -19.10 13.62 4.02
N TRP A 174 -19.19 13.63 5.36
CA TRP A 174 -20.06 12.71 6.07
C TRP A 174 -21.53 12.85 5.63
N ASN A 175 -22.05 14.07 5.56
CA ASN A 175 -23.43 14.35 5.12
C ASN A 175 -23.65 13.89 3.67
N LYS A 176 -22.70 14.20 2.78
CA LYS A 176 -22.71 13.77 1.37
C LYS A 176 -22.88 12.26 1.23
N TYR A 177 -22.01 11.50 1.91
CA TYR A 177 -22.00 10.03 1.77
C TYR A 177 -23.11 9.35 2.56
N ARG A 178 -23.53 9.91 3.69
CA ARG A 178 -24.72 9.43 4.40
C ARG A 178 -25.98 9.57 3.54
N GLN A 179 -26.16 10.71 2.90
CA GLN A 179 -27.29 10.92 1.99
C GLN A 179 -27.21 10.00 0.76
N LYS A 180 -26.03 9.81 0.20
CA LYS A 180 -25.81 8.87 -0.91
C LYS A 180 -26.21 7.43 -0.53
N ALA A 181 -25.82 6.96 0.65
CA ALA A 181 -26.19 5.65 1.16
C ALA A 181 -27.70 5.49 1.35
N ILE A 182 -28.38 6.52 1.87
CA ILE A 182 -29.83 6.53 2.03
C ILE A 182 -30.55 6.44 0.67
N VAL A 183 -30.15 7.28 -0.28
CA VAL A 183 -30.74 7.31 -1.64
C VAL A 183 -30.56 5.98 -2.36
N ASN A 184 -29.41 5.32 -2.17
CA ASN A 184 -29.14 4.02 -2.77
C ASN A 184 -29.74 2.84 -1.98
N GLY A 185 -30.43 3.09 -0.86
CA GLY A 185 -31.06 2.06 -0.04
C GLY A 185 -30.09 1.10 0.66
N ILE A 186 -28.81 1.50 0.85
CA ILE A 186 -27.76 0.65 1.44
C ILE A 186 -27.38 1.04 2.87
N ALA A 187 -27.99 2.10 3.40
CA ALA A 187 -27.68 2.55 4.75
C ALA A 187 -28.15 1.54 5.81
N ASN A 188 -27.23 1.08 6.65
CA ASN A 188 -27.44 0.13 7.75
C ASN A 188 -27.69 -1.34 7.33
N ASP A 189 -27.18 -1.76 6.19
CA ASP A 189 -27.35 -3.16 5.71
C ASP A 189 -26.56 -4.22 6.49
N GLY A 190 -25.71 -3.80 7.42
CA GLY A 190 -25.21 -4.67 8.47
C GLY A 190 -24.01 -5.54 8.13
N PHE A 191 -23.99 -6.69 8.79
CA PHE A 191 -22.82 -7.57 8.88
C PHE A 191 -23.23 -9.04 8.73
N THR A 192 -22.28 -9.87 8.32
CA THR A 192 -22.37 -11.34 8.39
C THR A 192 -21.20 -11.91 9.16
N MET A 193 -21.32 -13.15 9.68
CA MET A 193 -20.22 -13.78 10.39
C MET A 193 -19.22 -14.42 9.42
N GLU A 194 -17.94 -14.05 9.55
CA GLU A 194 -16.82 -14.74 8.91
C GLU A 194 -16.00 -15.46 9.97
N LYS A 195 -16.23 -16.76 10.13
CA LYS A 195 -15.61 -17.59 11.16
C LYS A 195 -15.81 -17.05 12.58
N LYS A 196 -14.90 -16.22 13.09
CA LYS A 196 -14.85 -15.76 14.48
C LYS A 196 -15.38 -14.33 14.65
N LEU A 197 -15.37 -13.51 13.61
CA LEU A 197 -15.72 -12.09 13.68
C LEU A 197 -16.78 -11.73 12.64
N PRO A 198 -17.64 -10.75 12.94
CA PRO A 198 -18.50 -10.17 11.93
C PRO A 198 -17.66 -9.43 10.89
N ILE A 199 -18.11 -9.45 9.65
CA ILE A 199 -17.58 -8.61 8.56
C ILE A 199 -18.68 -7.70 8.01
N ARG A 200 -18.30 -6.49 7.64
CA ARG A 200 -19.20 -5.57 6.93
C ARG A 200 -19.47 -6.10 5.52
N VAL A 201 -20.74 -6.10 5.11
CA VAL A 201 -21.16 -6.61 3.80
C VAL A 201 -21.59 -5.51 2.83
N THR A 202 -21.62 -4.24 3.27
CA THR A 202 -22.06 -3.10 2.48
C THR A 202 -21.09 -1.94 2.60
N GLN A 203 -20.89 -1.18 1.53
CA GLN A 203 -20.04 0.02 1.52
C GLN A 203 -20.86 1.26 1.92
N ASP A 204 -21.36 1.27 3.14
CA ASP A 204 -22.29 2.30 3.65
C ASP A 204 -21.69 3.21 4.73
N ASN A 205 -20.39 3.11 5.01
CA ASN A 205 -19.72 3.91 6.02
C ASN A 205 -19.36 5.31 5.48
N PRO A 206 -20.06 6.39 5.90
CA PRO A 206 -19.84 7.72 5.36
C PRO A 206 -18.50 8.33 5.78
N ILE A 207 -17.95 7.91 6.94
CA ILE A 207 -16.63 8.39 7.38
C ILE A 207 -15.54 7.83 6.46
N TYR A 208 -15.60 6.53 6.20
CA TYR A 208 -14.65 5.87 5.30
C TYR A 208 -14.73 6.43 3.88
N ALA A 209 -15.94 6.60 3.35
CA ALA A 209 -16.14 7.16 2.01
C ALA A 209 -15.60 8.60 1.89
N GLY A 210 -15.82 9.43 2.92
CA GLY A 210 -15.26 10.78 2.95
C GLY A 210 -13.74 10.83 3.09
N LEU A 211 -13.13 9.85 3.79
CA LEU A 211 -11.69 9.69 3.86
C LEU A 211 -11.10 9.26 2.51
N VAL A 212 -11.75 8.33 1.80
CA VAL A 212 -11.37 7.93 0.43
C VAL A 212 -11.43 9.12 -0.52
N GLU A 213 -12.49 9.93 -0.48
CA GLU A 213 -12.62 11.15 -1.30
C GLU A 213 -11.47 12.13 -1.00
N THR A 214 -11.10 12.31 0.26
CA THR A 214 -10.00 13.21 0.62
C THR A 214 -8.65 12.72 0.11
N MET A 215 -8.45 11.40 0.09
CA MET A 215 -7.26 10.80 -0.52
C MET A 215 -7.27 11.00 -2.05
N ASP A 216 -8.41 10.83 -2.70
CA ASP A 216 -8.57 11.06 -4.14
C ASP A 216 -8.30 12.53 -4.51
N ASP A 217 -8.83 13.49 -3.72
CA ASP A 217 -8.50 14.91 -3.85
C ASP A 217 -6.99 15.16 -3.75
N ALA A 218 -6.30 14.49 -2.80
CA ALA A 218 -4.86 14.61 -2.61
C ALA A 218 -4.07 14.06 -3.80
N ILE A 219 -4.50 12.93 -4.36
CA ILE A 219 -3.92 12.36 -5.59
C ILE A 219 -4.11 13.34 -6.75
N GLY A 220 -5.30 13.91 -6.89
CA GLY A 220 -5.62 14.92 -7.89
C GLY A 220 -4.66 16.09 -7.86
N LEU A 221 -4.32 16.60 -6.66
CA LEU A 221 -3.34 17.68 -6.51
C LEU A 221 -1.95 17.32 -7.10
N VAL A 222 -1.52 16.07 -6.94
CA VAL A 222 -0.21 15.64 -7.48
C VAL A 222 -0.26 15.48 -9.00
N LEU A 223 -1.33 14.89 -9.51
CA LEU A 223 -1.49 14.73 -10.96
C LEU A 223 -1.62 16.07 -11.68
N ASP A 224 -2.36 17.00 -11.11
CA ASP A 224 -2.48 18.37 -11.64
C ASP A 224 -1.15 19.12 -11.62
N ASN A 225 -0.35 18.94 -10.57
CA ASN A 225 0.99 19.54 -10.49
C ASN A 225 1.91 19.01 -11.58
N LEU A 226 1.97 17.69 -11.78
CA LEU A 226 2.75 17.07 -12.86
C LEU A 226 2.35 17.65 -14.23
N LYS A 227 1.06 17.76 -14.49
CA LYS A 227 0.53 18.34 -15.73
C LYS A 227 0.88 19.82 -15.88
N ASN A 228 0.74 20.62 -14.82
CA ASN A 228 1.05 22.05 -14.85
C ASN A 228 2.55 22.31 -15.08
N LEU A 229 3.41 21.39 -14.67
CA LEU A 229 4.85 21.42 -14.89
C LEU A 229 5.27 20.83 -16.25
N GLY A 230 4.33 20.22 -17.00
CA GLY A 230 4.62 19.50 -18.25
C GLY A 230 5.39 18.19 -18.06
N LEU A 231 5.30 17.60 -16.87
CA LEU A 231 6.00 16.37 -16.50
C LEU A 231 5.12 15.11 -16.69
N ASP A 232 3.84 15.26 -16.98
CA ASP A 232 2.89 14.13 -17.14
C ASP A 232 3.20 13.27 -18.36
N GLU A 233 3.90 13.81 -19.37
CA GLU A 233 4.37 13.06 -20.54
C GLU A 233 5.76 12.41 -20.35
N ASP A 234 6.40 12.60 -19.19
CA ASP A 234 7.74 12.06 -18.87
C ASP A 234 7.80 11.37 -17.50
N THR A 235 6.66 11.20 -16.85
CA THR A 235 6.58 10.57 -15.52
C THR A 235 5.75 9.29 -15.57
N ILE A 236 6.35 8.17 -15.10
CA ILE A 236 5.63 6.92 -14.85
C ILE A 236 4.87 7.08 -13.53
N ILE A 237 3.59 6.73 -13.52
CA ILE A 237 2.73 6.81 -12.35
C ILE A 237 2.19 5.43 -12.01
N ILE A 238 2.43 4.98 -10.78
CA ILE A 238 1.95 3.71 -10.26
C ILE A 238 1.03 3.97 -9.08
N PHE A 239 -0.13 3.33 -9.08
CA PHE A 239 -1.08 3.38 -7.97
C PHE A 239 -1.45 1.97 -7.53
N THR A 240 -1.33 1.70 -6.22
CA THR A 240 -1.72 0.43 -5.60
C THR A 240 -2.07 0.61 -4.13
N SER A 241 -2.52 -0.47 -3.49
CA SER A 241 -2.70 -0.57 -2.03
C SER A 241 -1.80 -1.65 -1.44
N ASP A 242 -1.46 -1.53 -0.16
CA ASP A 242 -0.62 -2.49 0.56
C ASP A 242 -1.40 -3.71 1.07
N ASN A 243 -2.72 -3.61 1.23
CA ASN A 243 -3.64 -4.71 1.57
C ASN A 243 -5.10 -4.28 1.41
N GLY A 244 -6.01 -5.22 1.47
CA GLY A 244 -7.46 -4.99 1.38
C GLY A 244 -8.05 -4.12 2.48
N GLY A 245 -9.22 -3.58 2.20
CA GLY A 245 -9.98 -2.77 3.15
C GLY A 245 -10.36 -3.55 4.42
N VAL A 246 -10.44 -2.86 5.55
CA VAL A 246 -10.80 -3.45 6.85
C VAL A 246 -12.31 -3.74 6.89
N SER A 247 -12.68 -4.99 6.69
CA SER A 247 -14.08 -5.44 6.77
C SER A 247 -14.47 -6.04 8.14
N SER A 248 -13.47 -6.42 8.96
CA SER A 248 -13.66 -7.01 10.29
C SER A 248 -12.63 -6.53 11.29
N GLY A 249 -12.90 -6.69 12.58
CA GLY A 249 -12.03 -6.17 13.64
C GLY A 249 -11.88 -4.65 13.55
N ASP A 250 -10.90 -4.10 14.22
CA ASP A 250 -10.56 -2.66 14.25
C ASP A 250 -11.78 -1.72 14.07
N ALA A 251 -11.93 -1.08 12.90
CA ALA A 251 -12.96 -0.08 12.64
C ALA A 251 -14.13 -0.59 11.77
N PHE A 252 -14.13 -1.82 11.29
CA PHE A 252 -15.15 -2.34 10.33
C PHE A 252 -15.44 -1.33 9.20
N SER A 253 -14.37 -0.81 8.58
CA SER A 253 -14.41 0.42 7.79
C SER A 253 -15.23 0.29 6.51
N THR A 254 -15.13 -0.87 5.82
CA THR A 254 -15.72 -1.07 4.50
C THR A 254 -16.07 -2.53 4.22
N SER A 255 -16.69 -2.78 3.08
CA SER A 255 -16.89 -4.10 2.49
C SER A 255 -16.03 -4.25 1.24
N ASN A 256 -15.42 -5.41 1.06
CA ASN A 256 -14.66 -5.75 -0.16
C ASN A 256 -15.45 -6.62 -1.14
N LEU A 257 -16.72 -6.91 -0.87
CA LEU A 257 -17.55 -7.72 -1.76
C LEU A 257 -17.55 -7.18 -3.19
N PRO A 258 -17.55 -8.07 -4.21
CA PRO A 258 -17.77 -9.53 -4.15
C PRO A 258 -16.56 -10.34 -3.69
N TYR A 259 -15.41 -9.73 -3.38
CA TYR A 259 -14.24 -10.42 -2.88
C TYR A 259 -14.40 -10.73 -1.39
N ARG A 260 -14.23 -12.02 -1.05
CA ARG A 260 -14.37 -12.50 0.33
C ARG A 260 -13.29 -11.93 1.24
N GLY A 261 -13.67 -11.58 2.47
CA GLY A 261 -12.76 -11.11 3.51
C GLY A 261 -12.32 -9.66 3.33
N GLY A 262 -11.15 -9.36 3.83
CA GLY A 262 -10.53 -8.05 3.83
C GLY A 262 -9.14 -8.13 4.47
N LYS A 263 -8.58 -7.00 4.90
CA LYS A 263 -7.31 -6.97 5.64
C LYS A 263 -7.25 -8.08 6.69
N GLY A 264 -6.12 -8.75 6.79
CA GLY A 264 -5.91 -9.86 7.72
C GLY A 264 -6.30 -11.23 7.18
N TYR A 265 -6.85 -11.34 5.95
CA TYR A 265 -7.20 -12.60 5.30
C TYR A 265 -6.46 -12.77 3.97
N HIS A 266 -6.09 -14.01 3.62
CA HIS A 266 -5.58 -14.35 2.28
C HIS A 266 -6.66 -14.60 1.23
N TRP A 267 -7.94 -14.34 1.56
CA TRP A 267 -9.01 -14.29 0.56
C TRP A 267 -8.80 -13.09 -0.37
N GLU A 268 -9.45 -13.11 -1.53
CA GLU A 268 -9.31 -12.06 -2.55
C GLU A 268 -9.51 -10.65 -1.97
N GLY A 269 -10.51 -10.45 -1.08
CA GLY A 269 -10.76 -9.15 -0.46
C GLY A 269 -9.65 -8.64 0.48
N GLY A 270 -8.69 -9.48 0.83
CA GLY A 270 -7.55 -9.08 1.68
C GLY A 270 -6.25 -8.82 0.94
N ILE A 271 -6.13 -9.32 -0.30
CA ILE A 271 -4.88 -9.24 -1.06
C ILE A 271 -5.05 -8.82 -2.53
N ARG A 272 -6.25 -8.80 -3.09
CA ARG A 272 -6.49 -8.34 -4.46
C ARG A 272 -6.87 -6.87 -4.44
N GLU A 273 -5.97 -6.04 -4.97
CA GLU A 273 -5.95 -4.60 -4.78
C GLU A 273 -5.97 -3.85 -6.11
N PRO A 274 -6.33 -2.57 -6.11
CA PRO A 274 -6.09 -1.71 -7.26
C PRO A 274 -4.62 -1.78 -7.68
N PHE A 275 -4.38 -1.95 -8.98
CA PHE A 275 -3.05 -2.00 -9.53
C PHE A 275 -3.06 -1.32 -10.90
N LEU A 276 -2.60 -0.07 -10.92
CA LEU A 276 -2.62 0.78 -12.10
C LEU A 276 -1.20 1.26 -12.41
N ILE A 277 -0.82 1.15 -13.67
CA ILE A 277 0.45 1.71 -14.17
C ILE A 277 0.15 2.60 -15.37
N TYR A 278 0.54 3.85 -15.26
CA TYR A 278 0.58 4.79 -16.37
C TYR A 278 2.03 4.95 -16.83
N VAL A 279 2.27 4.68 -18.09
CA VAL A 279 3.53 4.99 -18.75
C VAL A 279 3.22 5.95 -19.89
N PRO A 280 3.89 7.11 -19.97
CA PRO A 280 3.64 8.09 -21.02
C PRO A 280 3.79 7.47 -22.42
N ASN A 281 2.97 7.96 -23.36
CA ASN A 281 3.05 7.60 -24.78
C ASN A 281 2.91 6.09 -25.10
N GLN A 282 2.35 5.28 -24.17
CA GLN A 282 2.12 3.86 -24.41
C GLN A 282 0.70 3.58 -24.91
N THR A 283 0.59 2.65 -25.87
CA THR A 283 -0.69 2.20 -26.42
C THR A 283 -1.54 1.38 -25.46
N SER A 284 -0.95 0.94 -24.35
CA SER A 284 -1.62 0.22 -23.25
C SER A 284 -2.46 1.14 -22.35
N ASN A 285 -2.28 2.45 -22.43
CA ASN A 285 -3.08 3.38 -21.65
C ASN A 285 -4.58 3.27 -22.02
N GLY A 286 -5.41 3.13 -20.97
CA GLY A 286 -6.84 2.87 -21.12
C GLY A 286 -7.22 1.40 -21.30
N LYS A 287 -6.26 0.47 -21.32
CA LYS A 287 -6.50 -0.98 -21.41
C LYS A 287 -6.51 -1.67 -20.06
N THR A 288 -7.07 -2.87 -20.04
CA THR A 288 -7.02 -3.80 -18.90
C THR A 288 -6.16 -5.01 -19.22
N SER A 289 -5.54 -5.59 -18.17
CA SER A 289 -4.82 -6.85 -18.23
C SER A 289 -5.30 -7.79 -17.13
N GLU A 290 -5.49 -9.04 -17.48
CA GLU A 290 -5.80 -10.13 -16.53
C GLU A 290 -4.55 -10.88 -16.07
N TYR A 291 -3.37 -10.48 -16.52
CA TYR A 291 -2.13 -11.09 -16.04
C TYR A 291 -1.94 -10.82 -14.54
N PRO A 292 -1.68 -11.87 -13.73
CA PRO A 292 -1.50 -11.72 -12.30
C PRO A 292 -0.19 -10.99 -11.96
N VAL A 293 -0.30 -9.86 -11.29
CA VAL A 293 0.82 -9.01 -10.88
C VAL A 293 0.87 -8.82 -9.37
N THR A 294 2.05 -8.53 -8.83
CA THR A 294 2.23 -8.26 -7.40
C THR A 294 3.09 -7.03 -7.15
N GLY A 295 3.10 -6.55 -5.91
CA GLY A 295 4.01 -5.47 -5.51
C GLY A 295 5.50 -5.76 -5.75
N ALA A 296 5.91 -7.03 -5.82
CA ALA A 296 7.29 -7.40 -6.15
C ALA A 296 7.70 -7.00 -7.58
N ASP A 297 6.74 -6.89 -8.49
CA ASP A 297 6.98 -6.56 -9.90
C ASP A 297 7.35 -5.09 -10.11
N PHE A 298 7.05 -4.22 -9.14
CA PHE A 298 7.43 -2.80 -9.26
C PHE A 298 8.94 -2.62 -9.35
N TYR A 299 9.71 -3.34 -8.54
CA TYR A 299 11.15 -3.22 -8.51
C TYR A 299 11.79 -3.42 -9.90
N PRO A 300 11.68 -4.61 -10.56
CA PRO A 300 12.28 -4.81 -11.88
C PRO A 300 11.60 -3.97 -12.97
N THR A 301 10.30 -3.67 -12.86
CA THR A 301 9.60 -2.85 -13.86
C THR A 301 10.13 -1.43 -13.89
N ILE A 302 10.33 -0.82 -12.72
CA ILE A 302 10.83 0.56 -12.59
C ILE A 302 12.29 0.63 -13.07
N LEU A 303 13.16 -0.31 -12.67
CA LEU A 303 14.54 -0.34 -13.16
C LEU A 303 14.61 -0.48 -14.69
N ASP A 304 13.80 -1.36 -15.25
CA ASP A 304 13.75 -1.59 -16.70
C ASP A 304 13.29 -0.35 -17.49
N TYR A 305 12.30 0.37 -16.99
CA TYR A 305 11.90 1.65 -17.58
C TYR A 305 12.94 2.75 -17.40
N ALA A 306 13.64 2.76 -16.29
CA ALA A 306 14.74 3.69 -16.01
C ALA A 306 16.03 3.36 -16.81
N ASN A 307 16.04 2.25 -17.57
CA ASN A 307 17.21 1.69 -18.26
C ASN A 307 18.39 1.41 -17.30
N ILE A 308 18.07 0.98 -16.09
CA ILE A 308 19.01 0.55 -15.06
C ILE A 308 19.12 -0.98 -15.13
N GLU A 309 20.34 -1.50 -14.94
CA GLU A 309 20.59 -2.93 -14.90
C GLU A 309 19.73 -3.61 -13.83
N LEU A 310 19.03 -4.68 -14.22
CA LEU A 310 18.22 -5.47 -13.29
C LEU A 310 19.10 -6.16 -12.26
N LYS A 311 18.59 -6.29 -11.05
CA LYS A 311 19.26 -6.94 -9.90
C LYS A 311 18.56 -8.26 -9.55
N PRO A 312 18.64 -9.34 -10.37
CA PRO A 312 17.87 -10.57 -10.18
C PRO A 312 18.15 -11.28 -8.86
N GLU A 313 19.34 -11.13 -8.30
CA GLU A 313 19.68 -11.64 -6.96
C GLU A 313 18.94 -10.88 -5.84
N GLN A 314 18.53 -9.64 -6.10
CA GLN A 314 17.74 -8.82 -5.19
C GLN A 314 16.23 -9.05 -5.40
N HIS A 315 15.70 -8.73 -6.57
CA HIS A 315 14.25 -8.80 -6.85
C HIS A 315 13.83 -10.21 -7.32
N GLN A 316 14.16 -11.23 -6.51
CA GLN A 316 14.08 -12.66 -6.88
C GLN A 316 12.69 -13.14 -7.29
N ASP A 317 11.63 -12.47 -6.85
CA ASP A 317 10.24 -12.90 -7.08
C ASP A 317 9.49 -11.94 -8.03
N GLY A 318 10.04 -10.76 -8.31
CA GLY A 318 9.47 -9.79 -9.23
C GLY A 318 9.92 -10.02 -10.68
N ILE A 319 9.05 -9.68 -11.62
CA ILE A 319 9.35 -9.65 -13.05
C ILE A 319 9.06 -8.28 -13.65
N SER A 320 9.80 -7.87 -14.68
CA SER A 320 9.47 -6.65 -15.41
C SER A 320 8.18 -6.82 -16.21
N LEU A 321 7.28 -5.84 -16.08
CA LEU A 321 6.04 -5.76 -16.83
C LEU A 321 6.18 -4.91 -18.11
N LYS A 322 7.37 -4.41 -18.43
CA LYS A 322 7.61 -3.46 -19.54
C LYS A 322 7.18 -4.01 -20.88
N SER A 323 7.52 -5.25 -21.22
CA SER A 323 7.11 -5.86 -22.50
C SER A 323 5.60 -6.07 -22.59
N LEU A 324 4.93 -6.43 -21.49
CA LEU A 324 3.47 -6.53 -21.44
C LEU A 324 2.82 -5.14 -21.62
N ILE A 325 3.34 -4.11 -20.98
CA ILE A 325 2.80 -2.76 -21.02
C ILE A 325 3.03 -2.13 -22.41
N ASN A 326 4.23 -2.25 -22.96
CA ASN A 326 4.57 -1.58 -24.22
C ASN A 326 4.01 -2.30 -25.46
N GLU A 327 4.12 -3.63 -25.46
CA GLU A 327 3.91 -4.45 -26.68
C GLU A 327 2.69 -5.37 -26.55
N GLY A 328 2.12 -5.52 -25.36
CA GLY A 328 1.08 -6.51 -25.09
C GLY A 328 1.64 -7.95 -25.09
N ALA A 329 2.94 -8.10 -24.82
CA ALA A 329 3.59 -9.41 -24.85
C ALA A 329 2.98 -10.36 -23.82
N LEU A 330 2.80 -11.62 -24.19
CA LEU A 330 2.37 -12.66 -23.27
C LEU A 330 3.54 -13.03 -22.36
N LEU A 331 3.37 -12.77 -21.06
CA LEU A 331 4.32 -13.21 -20.05
C LEU A 331 4.04 -14.67 -19.67
N SER A 332 5.08 -15.38 -19.27
CA SER A 332 4.96 -16.77 -18.80
C SER A 332 4.11 -16.86 -17.53
N GLU A 333 3.30 -17.89 -17.44
CA GLU A 333 2.59 -18.20 -16.20
C GLU A 333 3.60 -18.46 -15.08
N ARG A 334 3.35 -17.88 -13.91
CA ARG A 334 4.17 -18.07 -12.71
C ARG A 334 3.31 -18.28 -11.48
N PRO A 335 3.79 -19.04 -10.48
CA PRO A 335 3.12 -19.10 -9.19
C PRO A 335 3.38 -17.82 -8.40
N LEU A 336 2.36 -17.38 -7.65
CA LEU A 336 2.46 -16.33 -6.64
C LEU A 336 2.32 -16.96 -5.26
N PHE A 337 3.10 -16.48 -4.30
CA PHE A 337 3.16 -17.05 -2.96
C PHE A 337 2.90 -15.99 -1.89
N TRP A 338 2.12 -16.38 -0.87
CA TRP A 338 1.89 -15.60 0.34
C TRP A 338 2.18 -16.47 1.55
N HIS A 339 2.89 -15.91 2.53
CA HIS A 339 3.22 -16.59 3.77
C HIS A 339 2.98 -15.66 4.96
N TYR A 340 2.08 -16.07 5.85
CA TYR A 340 1.73 -15.32 7.05
C TYR A 340 1.48 -16.30 8.21
N PRO A 341 2.51 -16.70 8.96
CA PRO A 341 2.42 -17.71 10.00
C PRO A 341 1.91 -17.15 11.35
N HIS A 342 1.01 -16.17 11.29
CA HIS A 342 0.51 -15.44 12.45
C HIS A 342 -1.02 -15.41 12.48
N TYR A 343 -1.58 -15.14 13.65
CA TYR A 343 -2.99 -14.79 13.78
C TYR A 343 -3.20 -13.31 13.52
N GLY A 344 -4.26 -12.95 12.81
CA GLY A 344 -4.62 -11.56 12.52
C GLY A 344 -5.61 -10.99 13.52
N ASN A 345 -5.51 -9.69 13.81
CA ASN A 345 -6.49 -8.96 14.63
C ASN A 345 -7.88 -8.92 13.97
N GLN A 346 -7.92 -9.02 12.65
CA GLN A 346 -9.14 -9.06 11.85
C GLN A 346 -9.75 -10.48 11.74
N GLY A 347 -9.20 -11.47 12.46
CA GLY A 347 -9.74 -12.84 12.57
C GLY A 347 -9.12 -13.89 11.64
N GLY A 348 -8.10 -13.52 10.86
CA GLY A 348 -7.38 -14.47 10.00
C GLY A 348 -6.50 -15.43 10.79
N ASP A 349 -6.49 -16.71 10.38
CA ASP A 349 -5.62 -17.75 10.95
C ASP A 349 -4.25 -17.77 10.23
N PRO A 350 -3.19 -18.35 10.82
CA PRO A 350 -1.92 -18.60 10.15
C PRO A 350 -2.14 -19.36 8.83
N SER A 351 -1.54 -18.90 7.76
CA SER A 351 -1.73 -19.52 6.45
C SER A 351 -0.60 -19.21 5.48
N SER A 352 -0.34 -20.17 4.60
CA SER A 352 0.47 -19.99 3.39
C SER A 352 -0.41 -20.31 2.19
N VAL A 353 -0.26 -19.53 1.13
CA VAL A 353 -1.09 -19.65 -0.07
C VAL A 353 -0.21 -19.64 -1.30
N ILE A 354 -0.51 -20.46 -2.26
CA ILE A 354 0.01 -20.43 -3.63
C ILE A 354 -1.15 -20.16 -4.58
N ARG A 355 -0.93 -19.29 -5.55
CA ARG A 355 -1.80 -19.13 -6.72
C ARG A 355 -1.02 -19.51 -7.98
N LYS A 356 -1.59 -20.42 -8.79
CA LYS A 356 -1.05 -20.79 -10.09
C LYS A 356 -2.19 -20.98 -11.08
N GLY A 357 -2.17 -20.23 -12.18
CA GLY A 357 -3.31 -20.17 -13.10
C GLY A 357 -4.58 -19.75 -12.37
N ASP A 358 -5.64 -20.53 -12.50
CA ASP A 358 -6.95 -20.28 -11.87
C ASP A 358 -7.09 -20.90 -10.47
N TRP A 359 -6.05 -21.57 -9.97
CA TRP A 359 -6.06 -22.24 -8.68
C TRP A 359 -5.37 -21.45 -7.57
N LYS A 360 -6.00 -21.45 -6.42
CA LYS A 360 -5.47 -20.84 -5.18
C LYS A 360 -5.70 -21.75 -3.99
#